data_18015d1437ab045a74a372c88bf1405f
#
_entry.id   18015d1437ab045a74a372c88bf1405f
#
_cell.length_a   1.000
_cell.length_b   1.000
_cell.length_c   1.000
_cell.angle_alpha   90.00
_cell.angle_beta   90.00
_cell.angle_gamma   90.00
#
_symmetry.space_group_name_H-M   'P 1'
#
loop_
_entity.id
_entity.type
_entity.pdbx_description
1 polymer ?
#
loop_
_entity_poly.entity_id
_entity_poly.type
_entity_poly.pdbx_seq_one_letter_code
_entity_poly.pdbx_strand_id
1 'polypeptide(L)'
;MDFGQPTDESAEAARKAMARAKEDLQKGLFDVLITGPVKSNPNPPREDRALTMMASDMVRIGLVTTHLPIKEVAQAITVEKIVDKGTIFHTSLRRDFRISSARIAVLALNPQQGTEEEQVIKPAVETLETKGIQAYGPYVADEFFGSGLYYDFDGVLAMYDDQGVVPFKTLAPEYSVKLKAGISAVVVTPDHGPAFDIAGKGEADEQSMRHAIYTAIDMFRHRADYDEPLSNPLPKLYHEKREDGDKARFAIKAKDQFKTPPEK
;
A
#
# COMPACT_ATOMS: atom_id res chain seq x y z
N MET A 1 -7.81 -1.43 -37.21
CA MET A 1 -7.37 -0.53 -36.13
C MET A 1 -6.29 0.37 -36.68
N ASP A 2 -6.48 1.67 -36.56
CA ASP A 2 -5.46 2.63 -36.95
C ASP A 2 -4.50 2.87 -35.79
N PHE A 3 -3.19 2.70 -36.05
CA PHE A 3 -2.18 2.94 -35.04
C PHE A 3 -2.09 4.45 -34.70
N GLY A 4 -1.88 4.76 -33.44
CA GLY A 4 -1.68 6.14 -32.97
C GLY A 4 -2.96 6.94 -32.70
N GLN A 5 -4.14 6.34 -32.85
CA GLN A 5 -5.42 7.01 -32.53
C GLN A 5 -6.32 6.15 -31.66
N PRO A 6 -6.88 6.70 -30.57
CA PRO A 6 -7.87 6.01 -29.77
C PRO A 6 -9.21 5.98 -30.53
N THR A 7 -9.71 4.78 -30.82
CA THR A 7 -11.03 4.56 -31.43
C THR A 7 -11.97 3.88 -30.42
N ASP A 8 -13.28 4.01 -30.63
CA ASP A 8 -14.28 3.31 -29.81
C ASP A 8 -14.13 1.79 -29.93
N GLU A 9 -13.77 1.28 -31.11
CA GLU A 9 -13.50 -0.13 -31.35
C GLU A 9 -12.31 -0.63 -30.52
N SER A 10 -11.21 0.13 -30.47
CA SER A 10 -10.03 -0.21 -29.67
C SER A 10 -10.33 -0.16 -28.17
N ALA A 11 -11.14 0.80 -27.71
CA ALA A 11 -11.58 0.89 -26.32
C ALA A 11 -12.49 -0.28 -25.93
N GLU A 12 -13.38 -0.72 -26.82
CA GLU A 12 -14.24 -1.89 -26.59
C GLU A 12 -13.43 -3.18 -26.55
N ALA A 13 -12.46 -3.35 -27.44
CA ALA A 13 -11.54 -4.49 -27.44
C ALA A 13 -10.74 -4.57 -26.13
N ALA A 14 -10.21 -3.43 -25.65
CA ALA A 14 -9.50 -3.37 -24.39
C ALA A 14 -10.38 -3.72 -23.18
N ARG A 15 -11.64 -3.26 -23.17
CA ARG A 15 -12.62 -3.64 -22.12
C ARG A 15 -12.93 -5.13 -22.12
N LYS A 16 -13.14 -5.74 -23.27
CA LYS A 16 -13.37 -7.20 -23.41
C LYS A 16 -12.17 -8.01 -22.96
N ALA A 17 -10.97 -7.61 -23.35
CA ALA A 17 -9.73 -8.26 -22.92
C ALA A 17 -9.56 -8.21 -21.41
N MET A 18 -9.78 -7.03 -20.81
CA MET A 18 -9.69 -6.83 -19.35
C MET A 18 -10.76 -7.64 -18.60
N ALA A 19 -12.00 -7.66 -19.08
CA ALA A 19 -13.08 -8.43 -18.46
C ALA A 19 -12.73 -9.94 -18.48
N ARG A 20 -12.25 -10.46 -19.62
CA ARG A 20 -11.83 -11.85 -19.73
C ARG A 20 -10.64 -12.17 -18.82
N ALA A 21 -9.62 -11.32 -18.79
CA ALA A 21 -8.47 -11.53 -17.93
C ALA A 21 -8.86 -11.57 -16.44
N LYS A 22 -9.77 -10.70 -15.99
CA LYS A 22 -10.29 -10.74 -14.63
C LYS A 22 -11.06 -12.00 -14.31
N GLU A 23 -11.91 -12.48 -15.25
CA GLU A 23 -12.64 -13.72 -15.10
C GLU A 23 -11.70 -14.92 -14.97
N ASP A 24 -10.69 -15.01 -15.82
CA ASP A 24 -9.72 -16.09 -15.82
C ASP A 24 -8.83 -16.07 -14.57
N LEU A 25 -8.46 -14.87 -14.07
CA LEU A 25 -7.77 -14.70 -12.80
C LEU A 25 -8.63 -15.19 -11.63
N GLN A 26 -9.93 -14.88 -11.62
CA GLN A 26 -10.85 -15.36 -10.58
C GLN A 26 -11.02 -16.88 -10.59
N LYS A 27 -10.90 -17.50 -11.77
CA LYS A 27 -10.92 -18.96 -11.93
C LYS A 27 -9.59 -19.64 -11.56
N GLY A 28 -8.56 -18.86 -11.23
CA GLY A 28 -7.23 -19.39 -10.90
C GLY A 28 -6.47 -19.97 -12.09
N LEU A 29 -6.76 -19.52 -13.31
CA LEU A 29 -6.03 -19.96 -14.51
C LEU A 29 -4.63 -19.32 -14.60
N PHE A 30 -4.39 -18.25 -13.86
CA PHE A 30 -3.09 -17.63 -13.64
C PHE A 30 -3.11 -16.86 -12.31
N ASP A 31 -1.94 -16.59 -11.75
CA ASP A 31 -1.76 -16.06 -10.40
C ASP A 31 -1.62 -14.54 -10.37
N VAL A 32 -1.17 -13.95 -11.47
CA VAL A 32 -0.81 -12.54 -11.58
C VAL A 32 -1.37 -11.95 -12.85
N LEU A 33 -1.90 -10.74 -12.77
CA LEU A 33 -2.34 -9.97 -13.93
C LEU A 33 -1.47 -8.71 -14.08
N ILE A 34 -0.78 -8.62 -15.21
CA ILE A 34 -0.08 -7.40 -15.61
C ILE A 34 -0.86 -6.80 -16.77
N THR A 35 -1.32 -5.56 -16.59
CA THR A 35 -2.09 -4.87 -17.63
C THR A 35 -1.20 -3.89 -18.37
N GLY A 36 -1.34 -3.81 -19.69
CA GLY A 36 -0.79 -2.69 -20.44
C GLY A 36 -1.49 -1.37 -20.10
N PRO A 37 -0.94 -0.24 -20.51
CA PRO A 37 -1.58 1.05 -20.34
C PRO A 37 -2.87 1.10 -21.19
N VAL A 38 -3.98 1.41 -20.52
CA VAL A 38 -5.30 1.57 -21.17
C VAL A 38 -5.76 3.01 -20.93
N LYS A 39 -6.38 3.63 -21.91
CA LYS A 39 -7.02 4.92 -21.71
C LYS A 39 -8.00 4.84 -20.55
N SER A 40 -7.84 5.71 -19.56
CA SER A 40 -8.69 5.72 -18.35
C SER A 40 -10.17 5.80 -18.75
N ASN A 41 -10.98 5.01 -18.09
CA ASN A 41 -12.44 5.13 -18.20
C ASN A 41 -12.83 6.48 -17.56
N PRO A 42 -13.49 7.39 -18.25
CA PRO A 42 -13.96 8.65 -17.66
C PRO A 42 -14.98 8.45 -16.53
N ASN A 43 -15.63 7.26 -16.48
CA ASN A 43 -16.53 6.86 -15.41
C ASN A 43 -16.05 5.48 -14.86
N PRO A 44 -15.00 5.44 -14.05
CA PRO A 44 -14.64 4.20 -13.40
C PRO A 44 -15.77 3.78 -12.46
N PRO A 45 -16.05 2.45 -12.34
CA PRO A 45 -17.02 2.00 -11.36
C PRO A 45 -16.59 2.52 -9.99
N ARG A 46 -17.55 3.12 -9.27
CA ARG A 46 -17.35 3.61 -7.91
C ARG A 46 -16.94 2.44 -7.03
N GLU A 47 -15.71 2.53 -6.58
CA GLU A 47 -15.07 1.83 -5.48
C GLU A 47 -15.10 0.32 -5.42
N ASP A 48 -13.99 -0.21 -5.82
CA ASP A 48 -13.36 -1.34 -5.16
C ASP A 48 -12.92 -0.92 -3.72
N ARG A 49 -13.10 -1.81 -2.75
CA ARG A 49 -12.44 -1.69 -1.43
C ARG A 49 -10.92 -1.59 -1.57
N ALA A 50 -10.38 -1.96 -2.72
CA ALA A 50 -8.97 -1.89 -3.05
C ALA A 50 -8.40 -0.47 -2.89
N LEU A 51 -7.16 -0.40 -2.42
CA LEU A 51 -6.36 0.82 -2.42
C LEU A 51 -5.60 0.91 -3.73
N THR A 52 -5.70 2.05 -4.42
CA THR A 52 -4.76 2.37 -5.50
C THR A 52 -3.44 2.79 -4.87
N MET A 53 -2.39 2.13 -5.28
CA MET A 53 -1.05 2.35 -4.77
C MET A 53 -0.08 2.52 -5.92
N MET A 54 0.87 3.43 -5.77
CA MET A 54 2.02 3.58 -6.64
C MET A 54 3.26 3.18 -5.87
N ALA A 55 4.15 2.46 -6.52
CA ALA A 55 5.38 1.98 -5.91
C ALA A 55 6.57 2.15 -6.83
N SER A 56 7.69 2.54 -6.23
CA SER A 56 9.03 2.54 -6.79
C SER A 56 10.00 2.09 -5.71
N ASP A 57 11.28 2.01 -6.05
CA ASP A 57 12.32 1.71 -5.06
C ASP A 57 12.47 2.83 -4.01
N MET A 58 12.17 4.08 -4.40
CA MET A 58 12.34 5.25 -3.55
C MET A 58 11.15 5.54 -2.63
N VAL A 59 9.93 5.39 -3.14
CA VAL A 59 8.72 5.80 -2.42
C VAL A 59 7.52 4.94 -2.80
N ARG A 60 6.62 4.73 -1.84
CA ARG A 60 5.34 4.05 -2.03
C ARG A 60 4.23 4.98 -1.56
N ILE A 61 3.25 5.22 -2.42
CA ILE A 61 2.15 6.13 -2.13
C ILE A 61 0.81 5.42 -2.31
N GLY A 62 -0.01 5.43 -1.26
CA GLY A 62 -1.40 4.99 -1.30
C GLY A 62 -2.34 6.20 -1.41
N LEU A 63 -3.44 6.05 -2.12
CA LEU A 63 -4.42 7.11 -2.36
C LEU A 63 -5.74 6.80 -1.65
N VAL A 64 -6.16 7.67 -0.74
CA VAL A 64 -7.45 7.54 -0.02
C VAL A 64 -8.63 7.72 -0.96
N THR A 65 -8.54 8.70 -1.86
CA THR A 65 -9.52 8.93 -2.94
C THR A 65 -8.83 8.95 -4.29
N THR A 66 -9.54 8.52 -5.34
CA THR A 66 -9.05 8.53 -6.72
C THR A 66 -10.13 8.98 -7.68
N HIS A 67 -9.73 9.71 -8.72
CA HIS A 67 -10.61 10.11 -9.82
C HIS A 67 -11.84 10.94 -9.40
N LEU A 68 -11.75 11.68 -8.31
CA LEU A 68 -12.78 12.61 -7.86
C LEU A 68 -12.49 14.04 -8.33
N PRO A 69 -13.51 14.80 -8.72
CA PRO A 69 -13.37 16.24 -8.84
C PRO A 69 -12.92 16.86 -7.51
N ILE A 70 -12.02 17.84 -7.57
CA ILE A 70 -11.44 18.47 -6.36
C ILE A 70 -12.51 18.94 -5.36
N LYS A 71 -13.63 19.47 -5.85
CA LYS A 71 -14.76 19.94 -5.03
C LYS A 71 -15.44 18.83 -4.21
N GLU A 72 -15.26 17.57 -4.59
CA GLU A 72 -15.87 16.41 -3.94
C GLU A 72 -14.90 15.70 -2.97
N VAL A 73 -13.61 16.03 -3.04
CA VAL A 73 -12.56 15.36 -2.26
C VAL A 73 -12.80 15.52 -0.76
N ALA A 74 -12.99 16.74 -0.27
CA ALA A 74 -13.15 16.98 1.16
C ALA A 74 -14.35 16.22 1.76
N GLN A 75 -15.46 16.14 1.02
CA GLN A 75 -16.65 15.38 1.45
C GLN A 75 -16.43 13.86 1.41
N ALA A 76 -15.55 13.39 0.54
CA ALA A 76 -15.23 11.98 0.38
C ALA A 76 -14.21 11.47 1.40
N ILE A 77 -13.51 12.35 2.12
CA ILE A 77 -12.54 12.01 3.16
C ILE A 77 -13.27 11.86 4.50
N THR A 78 -13.30 10.64 5.04
CA THR A 78 -13.86 10.32 6.35
C THR A 78 -12.87 9.54 7.19
N VAL A 79 -13.06 9.53 8.51
CA VAL A 79 -12.24 8.75 9.45
C VAL A 79 -12.21 7.28 9.04
N GLU A 80 -13.39 6.69 8.79
CA GLU A 80 -13.52 5.28 8.41
C GLU A 80 -12.76 4.98 7.13
N LYS A 81 -12.86 5.87 6.13
CA LYS A 81 -12.20 5.67 4.83
C LYS A 81 -10.68 5.72 4.95
N ILE A 82 -10.15 6.69 5.70
CA ILE A 82 -8.70 6.79 5.97
C ILE A 82 -8.22 5.55 6.71
N VAL A 83 -8.95 5.11 7.74
CA VAL A 83 -8.61 3.92 8.53
C VAL A 83 -8.65 2.66 7.68
N ASP A 84 -9.66 2.47 6.84
CA ASP A 84 -9.76 1.32 5.95
C ASP A 84 -8.61 1.30 4.94
N LYS A 85 -8.37 2.43 4.26
CA LYS A 85 -7.28 2.54 3.28
C LYS A 85 -5.90 2.43 3.92
N GLY A 86 -5.70 3.03 5.11
CA GLY A 86 -4.47 2.92 5.89
C GLY A 86 -4.20 1.47 6.34
N THR A 87 -5.23 0.74 6.75
CA THR A 87 -5.11 -0.68 7.12
C THR A 87 -4.74 -1.55 5.91
N ILE A 88 -5.36 -1.32 4.76
CA ILE A 88 -5.01 -2.00 3.51
C ILE A 88 -3.57 -1.68 3.11
N PHE A 89 -3.19 -0.41 3.21
CA PHE A 89 -1.83 0.04 2.89
C PHE A 89 -0.77 -0.64 3.77
N HIS A 90 -0.97 -0.61 5.08
CA HIS A 90 -0.10 -1.30 6.02
C HIS A 90 0.02 -2.80 5.73
N THR A 91 -1.09 -3.47 5.45
CA THR A 91 -1.09 -4.89 5.10
C THR A 91 -0.30 -5.15 3.81
N SER A 92 -0.45 -4.30 2.80
CA SER A 92 0.29 -4.41 1.55
C SER A 92 1.79 -4.16 1.74
N LEU A 93 2.18 -3.14 2.51
CA LEU A 93 3.60 -2.90 2.84
C LEU A 93 4.25 -4.12 3.49
N ARG A 94 3.54 -4.82 4.35
CA ARG A 94 4.03 -6.04 5.01
C ARG A 94 4.03 -7.26 4.09
N ARG A 95 2.92 -7.51 3.43
CA ARG A 95 2.66 -8.73 2.66
C ARG A 95 3.27 -8.69 1.27
N ASP A 96 3.13 -7.55 0.57
CA ASP A 96 3.55 -7.40 -0.82
C ASP A 96 5.02 -6.91 -0.93
N PHE A 97 5.48 -6.10 0.05
CA PHE A 97 6.82 -5.49 0.05
C PHE A 97 7.74 -6.00 1.17
N ARG A 98 7.31 -6.94 2.02
CA ARG A 98 8.08 -7.55 3.12
C ARG A 98 8.61 -6.55 4.16
N ILE A 99 7.93 -5.44 4.35
CA ILE A 99 8.29 -4.42 5.35
C ILE A 99 7.60 -4.76 6.66
N SER A 100 8.29 -5.45 7.57
CA SER A 100 7.69 -6.00 8.81
C SER A 100 7.17 -4.94 9.78
N SER A 101 7.82 -3.77 9.85
CA SER A 101 7.50 -2.67 10.77
C SER A 101 7.31 -1.37 9.99
N ALA A 102 6.31 -1.37 9.09
CA ALA A 102 6.07 -0.27 8.17
C ALA A 102 5.62 1.01 8.89
N ARG A 103 6.34 2.11 8.64
CA ARG A 103 6.00 3.47 9.07
C ARG A 103 5.26 4.18 7.95
N ILE A 104 4.05 4.69 8.25
CA ILE A 104 3.18 5.34 7.28
C ILE A 104 3.04 6.81 7.64
N ALA A 105 3.42 7.70 6.71
CA ALA A 105 3.08 9.11 6.79
C ALA A 105 1.67 9.33 6.24
N VAL A 106 0.81 10.01 6.98
CA VAL A 106 -0.52 10.42 6.56
C VAL A 106 -0.47 11.91 6.23
N LEU A 107 -0.80 12.28 5.00
CA LEU A 107 -0.78 13.69 4.59
C LEU A 107 -2.01 14.45 5.08
N ALA A 108 -1.84 15.74 5.33
CA ALA A 108 -2.94 16.67 5.53
C ALA A 108 -3.72 16.85 4.22
N LEU A 109 -5.00 17.20 4.30
CA LEU A 109 -5.81 17.53 3.12
C LEU A 109 -5.44 18.93 2.60
N ASN A 110 -5.28 19.86 3.54
CA ASN A 110 -5.11 21.29 3.26
C ASN A 110 -3.63 21.73 3.42
N PRO A 111 -3.19 22.76 2.72
CA PRO A 111 -1.84 23.34 2.87
C PRO A 111 -1.65 24.03 4.21
N GLN A 112 -2.72 24.44 4.87
CA GLN A 112 -2.75 24.88 6.26
C GLN A 112 -3.74 24.00 7.00
N GLN A 113 -3.30 23.45 8.13
CA GLN A 113 -4.14 22.56 8.94
C GLN A 113 -5.39 23.31 9.41
N GLY A 114 -6.55 22.69 9.23
CA GLY A 114 -7.87 23.24 9.52
C GLY A 114 -8.82 22.20 10.11
N THR A 115 -10.08 22.37 9.82
CA THR A 115 -11.17 21.54 10.37
C THR A 115 -11.04 20.07 9.98
N GLU A 116 -10.69 19.78 8.73
CA GLU A 116 -10.56 18.42 8.21
C GLU A 116 -9.43 17.68 8.91
N GLU A 117 -8.31 18.35 9.18
CA GLU A 117 -7.19 17.77 9.90
C GLU A 117 -7.55 17.43 11.35
N GLU A 118 -8.21 18.36 12.06
CA GLU A 118 -8.57 18.18 13.46
C GLU A 118 -9.70 17.17 13.67
N GLN A 119 -10.71 17.18 12.81
CA GLN A 119 -11.93 16.39 13.01
C GLN A 119 -11.93 15.05 12.27
N VAL A 120 -11.09 14.90 11.26
CA VAL A 120 -11.08 13.69 10.42
C VAL A 120 -9.72 13.02 10.40
N ILE A 121 -8.64 13.73 10.03
CA ILE A 121 -7.37 13.08 9.76
C ILE A 121 -6.66 12.67 11.06
N LYS A 122 -6.56 13.55 12.06
CA LYS A 122 -5.98 13.21 13.37
C LYS A 122 -6.70 12.04 14.05
N PRO A 123 -8.04 12.03 14.18
CA PRO A 123 -8.75 10.87 14.72
C PRO A 123 -8.54 9.57 13.93
N ALA A 124 -8.35 9.67 12.61
CA ALA A 124 -8.03 8.51 11.79
C ALA A 124 -6.62 7.97 12.09
N VAL A 125 -5.62 8.84 12.23
CA VAL A 125 -4.25 8.47 12.63
C VAL A 125 -4.26 7.80 14.01
N GLU A 126 -4.89 8.41 15.01
CA GLU A 126 -5.04 7.83 16.35
C GLU A 126 -5.71 6.45 16.32
N THR A 127 -6.73 6.28 15.46
CA THR A 127 -7.40 4.99 15.26
C THR A 127 -6.47 3.95 14.64
N LEU A 128 -5.63 4.33 13.69
CA LEU A 128 -4.61 3.45 13.11
C LEU A 128 -3.56 3.04 14.15
N GLU A 129 -3.10 3.98 14.99
CA GLU A 129 -2.16 3.70 16.09
C GLU A 129 -2.76 2.70 17.11
N THR A 130 -4.03 2.86 17.49
CA THR A 130 -4.72 1.93 18.40
C THR A 130 -4.85 0.52 17.82
N LYS A 131 -4.83 0.39 16.49
CA LYS A 131 -4.76 -0.90 15.78
C LYS A 131 -3.33 -1.46 15.68
N GLY A 132 -2.33 -0.78 16.25
CA GLY A 132 -0.93 -1.18 16.20
C GLY A 132 -0.24 -0.86 14.86
N ILE A 133 -0.78 0.05 14.07
CA ILE A 133 -0.19 0.53 12.83
C ILE A 133 0.61 1.79 13.12
N GLN A 134 1.88 1.81 12.72
CA GLN A 134 2.73 2.99 12.88
C GLN A 134 2.36 4.05 11.82
N ALA A 135 1.33 4.82 12.11
CA ALA A 135 0.84 5.92 11.30
C ALA A 135 1.16 7.25 11.99
N TYR A 136 1.66 8.21 11.24
CA TYR A 136 2.10 9.51 11.73
C TYR A 136 1.55 10.63 10.86
N GLY A 137 1.21 11.75 11.45
CA GLY A 137 0.66 12.91 10.74
C GLY A 137 -0.48 13.60 11.50
N PRO A 138 -1.23 14.46 10.85
CA PRO A 138 -1.15 14.85 9.42
C PRO A 138 0.06 15.72 9.08
N TYR A 139 0.71 15.42 7.96
CA TYR A 139 1.83 16.22 7.42
C TYR A 139 1.36 17.07 6.25
N VAL A 140 1.76 18.34 6.23
CA VAL A 140 1.51 19.23 5.09
C VAL A 140 2.38 18.79 3.90
N ALA A 141 1.76 18.58 2.72
CA ALA A 141 2.39 17.86 1.63
C ALA A 141 3.63 18.55 1.06
N ASP A 142 3.62 19.88 0.89
CA ASP A 142 4.76 20.64 0.36
C ASP A 142 5.95 20.61 1.31
N GLU A 143 5.74 20.78 2.60
CA GLU A 143 6.79 20.67 3.62
C GLU A 143 7.32 19.22 3.69
N PHE A 144 6.44 18.24 3.67
CA PHE A 144 6.80 16.82 3.76
C PHE A 144 7.71 16.37 2.62
N PHE A 145 7.33 16.66 1.38
CA PHE A 145 8.13 16.30 0.22
C PHE A 145 9.31 17.25 0.03
N GLY A 146 9.14 18.55 0.29
CA GLY A 146 10.17 19.56 0.10
C GLY A 146 11.35 19.43 1.06
N SER A 147 11.12 18.96 2.28
CA SER A 147 12.19 18.70 3.26
C SER A 147 12.86 17.33 3.08
N GLY A 148 12.34 16.45 2.24
CA GLY A 148 12.84 15.08 2.12
C GLY A 148 12.40 14.14 3.22
N LEU A 149 11.43 14.53 4.07
CA LEU A 149 10.96 13.72 5.19
C LEU A 149 10.39 12.36 4.74
N TYR A 150 9.97 12.23 3.49
CA TYR A 150 9.48 10.95 2.93
C TYR A 150 10.50 9.81 2.98
N TYR A 151 11.80 10.09 3.08
CA TYR A 151 12.84 9.07 3.26
C TYR A 151 12.75 8.33 4.61
N ASP A 152 12.13 8.95 5.61
CA ASP A 152 11.97 8.37 6.94
C ASP A 152 10.77 7.42 7.04
N PHE A 153 9.99 7.27 5.95
CA PHE A 153 8.77 6.48 5.92
C PHE A 153 8.82 5.39 4.84
N ASP A 154 8.16 4.29 5.12
CA ASP A 154 8.04 3.17 4.19
C ASP A 154 6.89 3.35 3.19
N GLY A 155 5.94 4.22 3.55
CA GLY A 155 4.83 4.58 2.69
C GLY A 155 4.16 5.88 3.09
N VAL A 156 3.53 6.54 2.11
CA VAL A 156 2.82 7.81 2.27
C VAL A 156 1.36 7.61 1.88
N LEU A 157 0.44 7.95 2.75
CA LEU A 157 -0.99 7.91 2.49
C LEU A 157 -1.47 9.32 2.13
N ALA A 158 -1.72 9.55 0.84
CA ALA A 158 -2.20 10.81 0.31
C ALA A 158 -3.72 10.82 0.22
N MET A 159 -4.33 11.99 0.43
CA MET A 159 -5.78 12.13 0.48
C MET A 159 -6.44 12.06 -0.90
N TYR A 160 -5.75 12.52 -1.96
CA TYR A 160 -6.27 12.55 -3.32
C TYR A 160 -5.16 12.44 -4.38
N ASP A 161 -5.58 12.26 -5.65
CA ASP A 161 -4.68 11.93 -6.76
C ASP A 161 -3.49 12.88 -6.87
N ASP A 162 -3.67 14.17 -7.14
CA ASP A 162 -2.57 15.08 -7.44
C ASP A 162 -1.62 15.25 -6.25
N GLN A 163 -2.12 15.14 -5.01
CA GLN A 163 -1.29 15.21 -3.80
C GLN A 163 -0.27 14.06 -3.73
N GLY A 164 -0.61 12.90 -4.26
CA GLY A 164 0.27 11.74 -4.29
C GLY A 164 0.96 11.52 -5.62
N VAL A 165 0.23 11.64 -6.72
CA VAL A 165 0.74 11.32 -8.08
C VAL A 165 1.80 12.30 -8.55
N VAL A 166 1.62 13.60 -8.30
CA VAL A 166 2.58 14.62 -8.75
C VAL A 166 3.96 14.42 -8.09
N PRO A 167 4.09 14.39 -6.76
CA PRO A 167 5.39 14.14 -6.14
C PRO A 167 5.95 12.76 -6.50
N PHE A 168 5.10 11.72 -6.57
CA PHE A 168 5.54 10.39 -6.97
C PHE A 168 6.23 10.39 -8.34
N LYS A 169 5.60 10.96 -9.36
CA LYS A 169 6.15 11.04 -10.71
C LYS A 169 7.37 11.93 -10.82
N THR A 170 7.49 12.91 -9.94
CA THR A 170 8.68 13.78 -9.87
C THR A 170 9.87 13.04 -9.28
N LEU A 171 9.63 12.21 -8.25
CA LEU A 171 10.69 11.48 -7.55
C LEU A 171 11.10 10.18 -8.27
N ALA A 172 10.15 9.51 -8.94
CA ALA A 172 10.37 8.21 -9.56
C ALA A 172 9.79 8.16 -11.00
N PRO A 173 10.37 8.91 -11.95
CA PRO A 173 9.81 9.00 -13.29
C PRO A 173 9.94 7.71 -14.12
N GLU A 174 10.98 6.89 -13.88
CA GLU A 174 11.35 5.80 -14.78
C GLU A 174 10.91 4.42 -14.31
N TYR A 175 10.93 4.15 -13.00
CA TYR A 175 10.74 2.80 -12.44
C TYR A 175 9.50 2.73 -11.54
N SER A 176 8.38 3.18 -12.08
CA SER A 176 7.13 3.27 -11.34
C SER A 176 6.08 2.29 -11.82
N VAL A 177 5.35 1.72 -10.85
CA VAL A 177 4.21 0.85 -11.11
C VAL A 177 3.00 1.29 -10.34
N LYS A 178 1.82 1.07 -10.91
CA LYS A 178 0.54 1.12 -10.22
C LYS A 178 0.09 -0.27 -9.85
N LEU A 179 -0.44 -0.42 -8.65
CA LEU A 179 -0.99 -1.68 -8.19
C LEU A 179 -2.29 -1.48 -7.41
N LYS A 180 -3.05 -2.56 -7.29
CA LYS A 180 -4.25 -2.61 -6.46
C LYS A 180 -3.96 -3.43 -5.22
N ALA A 181 -3.86 -2.75 -4.07
CA ALA A 181 -3.70 -3.39 -2.76
C ALA A 181 -5.06 -3.76 -2.15
N GLY A 182 -5.07 -4.75 -1.26
CA GLY A 182 -6.30 -5.21 -0.58
C GLY A 182 -7.17 -6.17 -1.37
N ILE A 183 -6.67 -6.69 -2.50
CA ILE A 183 -7.32 -7.76 -3.27
C ILE A 183 -6.49 -9.05 -3.21
N SER A 184 -7.16 -10.19 -3.39
CA SER A 184 -6.51 -11.51 -3.34
C SER A 184 -5.48 -11.69 -4.46
N ALA A 185 -5.79 -11.19 -5.65
CA ALA A 185 -4.93 -11.30 -6.81
C ALA A 185 -3.81 -10.23 -6.82
N VAL A 186 -2.69 -10.53 -7.47
CA VAL A 186 -1.66 -9.54 -7.79
C VAL A 186 -2.01 -8.88 -9.11
N VAL A 187 -2.28 -7.57 -9.08
CA VAL A 187 -2.59 -6.77 -10.28
C VAL A 187 -1.65 -5.58 -10.33
N VAL A 188 -0.80 -5.53 -11.34
CA VAL A 188 0.21 -4.49 -11.55
C VAL A 188 0.05 -3.88 -12.94
N THR A 189 0.27 -2.59 -13.03
CA THR A 189 0.23 -1.81 -14.28
C THR A 189 1.45 -0.90 -14.34
N PRO A 190 2.21 -0.82 -15.44
CA PRO A 190 3.23 0.22 -15.60
C PRO A 190 2.58 1.60 -15.52
N ASP A 191 3.28 2.57 -14.93
CA ASP A 191 2.73 3.91 -14.66
C ASP A 191 2.95 4.89 -15.83
N HIS A 192 2.92 4.42 -17.06
CA HIS A 192 2.92 5.29 -18.25
C HIS A 192 1.56 5.28 -18.96
N GLY A 193 1.33 6.28 -19.79
CA GLY A 193 0.11 6.35 -20.62
C GLY A 193 0.16 5.42 -21.83
N PRO A 194 -0.92 5.37 -22.62
CA PRO A 194 -1.00 4.52 -23.82
C PRO A 194 -0.05 4.91 -24.96
N ALA A 195 0.62 6.07 -24.88
CA ALA A 195 1.64 6.53 -25.81
C ALA A 195 1.25 6.38 -27.30
N PHE A 196 0.06 6.90 -27.64
CA PHE A 196 -0.48 6.83 -29.00
C PHE A 196 0.40 7.51 -30.06
N ASP A 197 1.17 8.52 -29.63
CA ASP A 197 2.08 9.31 -30.46
C ASP A 197 3.26 8.49 -31.03
N ILE A 198 3.70 7.45 -30.33
CA ILE A 198 4.78 6.55 -30.75
C ILE A 198 4.28 5.18 -31.21
N ALA A 199 2.97 4.95 -31.23
CA ALA A 199 2.39 3.68 -31.61
C ALA A 199 2.76 3.27 -33.06
N GLY A 200 3.32 2.07 -33.24
CA GLY A 200 3.76 1.55 -34.53
C GLY A 200 5.14 2.06 -35.01
N LYS A 201 5.82 2.93 -34.27
CA LYS A 201 7.14 3.47 -34.64
C LYS A 201 8.33 2.62 -34.17
N GLY A 202 8.11 1.68 -33.24
CA GLY A 202 9.18 0.87 -32.66
C GLY A 202 10.09 1.62 -31.68
N GLU A 203 9.61 2.74 -31.14
CA GLU A 203 10.37 3.65 -30.26
C GLU A 203 10.00 3.49 -28.77
N ALA A 204 9.08 2.55 -28.46
CA ALA A 204 8.62 2.36 -27.09
C ALA A 204 9.73 1.84 -26.17
N ASP A 205 9.87 2.46 -24.99
CA ASP A 205 10.73 1.96 -23.92
C ASP A 205 10.04 0.82 -23.16
N GLU A 206 10.67 -0.33 -23.10
CA GLU A 206 10.16 -1.51 -22.42
C GLU A 206 10.42 -1.53 -20.90
N GLN A 207 11.21 -0.60 -20.37
CA GLN A 207 11.67 -0.63 -18.97
C GLN A 207 10.52 -0.61 -17.97
N SER A 208 9.52 0.23 -18.16
CA SER A 208 8.36 0.30 -17.26
C SER A 208 7.56 -1.02 -17.23
N MET A 209 7.39 -1.68 -18.39
CA MET A 209 6.73 -2.99 -18.45
C MET A 209 7.58 -4.08 -17.80
N ARG A 210 8.89 -4.06 -18.04
CA ARG A 210 9.83 -4.99 -17.41
C ARG A 210 9.81 -4.85 -15.90
N HIS A 211 9.81 -3.62 -15.40
CA HIS A 211 9.70 -3.34 -13.96
C HIS A 211 8.37 -3.84 -13.38
N ALA A 212 7.26 -3.64 -14.09
CA ALA A 212 5.96 -4.16 -13.67
C ALA A 212 5.96 -5.70 -13.58
N ILE A 213 6.62 -6.39 -14.51
CA ILE A 213 6.76 -7.85 -14.49
C ILE A 213 7.55 -8.30 -13.24
N TYR A 214 8.70 -7.70 -12.97
CA TYR A 214 9.52 -8.07 -11.81
C TYR A 214 8.79 -7.76 -10.50
N THR A 215 8.20 -6.58 -10.37
CA THR A 215 7.39 -6.23 -9.18
C THR A 215 6.26 -7.23 -8.96
N ALA A 216 5.58 -7.64 -10.01
CA ALA A 216 4.48 -8.60 -9.92
C ALA A 216 4.95 -9.99 -9.47
N ILE A 217 6.11 -10.46 -9.97
CA ILE A 217 6.74 -11.72 -9.55
C ILE A 217 7.14 -11.65 -8.08
N ASP A 218 7.78 -10.56 -7.66
CA ASP A 218 8.22 -10.37 -6.28
C ASP A 218 7.02 -10.31 -5.33
N MET A 219 5.97 -9.56 -5.67
CA MET A 219 4.74 -9.52 -4.87
C MET A 219 4.10 -10.91 -4.74
N PHE A 220 4.04 -11.69 -5.81
CA PHE A 220 3.49 -13.04 -5.76
C PHE A 220 4.28 -13.94 -4.79
N ARG A 221 5.61 -13.92 -4.87
CA ARG A 221 6.50 -14.67 -3.98
C ARG A 221 6.40 -14.19 -2.54
N HIS A 222 6.40 -12.85 -2.33
CA HIS A 222 6.28 -12.26 -1.00
C HIS A 222 4.96 -12.64 -0.31
N ARG A 223 3.85 -12.69 -1.08
CA ARG A 223 2.55 -13.14 -0.57
C ARG A 223 2.61 -14.60 -0.14
N ALA A 224 3.18 -15.47 -0.93
CA ALA A 224 3.34 -16.88 -0.57
C ALA A 224 4.15 -17.01 0.72
N ASP A 225 5.31 -16.37 0.82
CA ASP A 225 6.18 -16.38 2.00
C ASP A 225 5.50 -15.79 3.25
N TYR A 226 4.61 -14.81 3.07
CA TYR A 226 3.86 -14.19 4.18
C TYR A 226 2.67 -15.04 4.63
N ASP A 227 1.92 -15.60 3.69
CA ASP A 227 0.67 -16.30 3.97
C ASP A 227 0.90 -17.75 4.43
N GLU A 228 1.93 -18.45 3.92
CA GLU A 228 2.22 -19.84 4.25
C GLU A 228 2.41 -20.09 5.75
N PRO A 229 3.25 -19.33 6.49
CA PRO A 229 3.40 -19.51 7.93
C PRO A 229 2.13 -19.20 8.73
N LEU A 230 1.26 -18.32 8.20
CA LEU A 230 0.00 -17.94 8.85
C LEU A 230 -1.14 -18.93 8.59
N SER A 231 -1.00 -19.81 7.60
CA SER A 231 -2.03 -20.83 7.28
C SER A 231 -2.15 -21.91 8.36
N ASN A 232 -1.05 -22.20 9.05
CA ASN A 232 -1.02 -23.17 10.16
C ASN A 232 -0.10 -22.67 11.29
N PRO A 233 -0.48 -21.61 12.02
CA PRO A 233 0.34 -21.04 13.06
C PRO A 233 0.49 -22.03 14.23
N LEU A 234 1.71 -22.12 14.78
CA LEU A 234 1.95 -22.88 16.00
C LEU A 234 1.04 -22.39 17.13
N PRO A 235 0.40 -23.31 17.90
CA PRO A 235 -0.39 -22.90 19.06
C PRO A 235 0.50 -22.17 20.06
N LYS A 236 0.02 -21.07 20.62
CA LYS A 236 0.73 -20.39 21.72
C LYS A 236 0.78 -21.32 22.92
N LEU A 237 1.96 -21.88 23.21
CA LEU A 237 2.19 -22.78 24.34
C LEU A 237 2.19 -22.06 25.69
N TYR A 238 2.30 -20.74 25.71
CA TYR A 238 2.33 -19.93 26.91
C TYR A 238 1.22 -18.90 26.89
N HIS A 239 0.31 -18.97 27.88
CA HIS A 239 -0.52 -17.83 28.22
C HIS A 239 0.40 -16.81 28.90
N GLU A 240 0.66 -15.66 28.26
CA GLU A 240 1.34 -14.53 28.87
C GLU A 240 0.46 -13.87 29.95
N LYS A 241 0.18 -14.60 31.03
CA LYS A 241 -0.05 -13.99 32.32
C LYS A 241 1.28 -14.06 33.05
N ARG A 242 2.14 -13.08 32.80
CA ARG A 242 3.18 -12.72 33.77
C ARG A 242 2.46 -12.12 34.96
N GLU A 243 2.02 -12.96 35.88
CA GLU A 243 1.68 -12.49 37.22
C GLU A 243 2.98 -12.03 37.88
N ASP A 244 2.95 -10.90 38.60
CA ASP A 244 4.08 -10.35 39.36
C ASP A 244 4.68 -11.37 40.38
N GLY A 245 4.04 -12.49 40.62
CA GLY A 245 4.52 -13.62 41.42
C GLY A 245 5.75 -14.35 40.89
N ASP A 246 6.05 -14.28 39.58
CA ASP A 246 7.20 -15.00 39.01
C ASP A 246 8.53 -14.30 39.32
N LYS A 247 8.55 -12.99 39.55
CA LYS A 247 9.73 -12.28 40.02
C LYS A 247 10.14 -12.68 41.43
N ALA A 248 9.16 -13.04 42.29
CA ALA A 248 9.40 -13.46 43.66
C ALA A 248 10.03 -14.85 43.73
N ARG A 249 9.72 -15.78 42.82
CA ARG A 249 10.28 -17.16 42.81
C ARG A 249 11.77 -17.20 42.48
N PHE A 250 12.26 -16.33 41.60
CA PHE A 250 13.68 -16.25 41.31
C PHE A 250 14.51 -15.66 42.45
N ALA A 251 13.95 -14.75 43.25
CA ALA A 251 14.62 -14.15 44.42
C ALA A 251 14.74 -15.14 45.61
N ILE A 252 13.78 -16.06 45.76
CA ILE A 252 13.77 -17.01 46.87
C ILE A 252 14.76 -18.18 46.68
N LYS A 253 14.96 -18.63 45.44
CA LYS A 253 15.93 -19.70 45.15
C LYS A 253 17.41 -19.29 45.36
N ALA A 254 17.72 -18.02 45.33
CA ALA A 254 19.10 -17.52 45.55
C ALA A 254 19.52 -17.51 47.05
N LYS A 255 18.56 -17.55 47.98
CA LYS A 255 18.85 -17.51 49.44
C LYS A 255 19.08 -18.89 50.07
N ASP A 256 18.64 -19.97 49.45
CA ASP A 256 18.79 -21.31 50.04
C ASP A 256 20.09 -22.05 49.65
N GLN A 257 20.95 -21.47 48.82
CA GLN A 257 22.18 -22.10 48.38
C GLN A 257 23.43 -21.84 49.22
N PHE A 258 23.28 -21.03 50.31
CA PHE A 258 24.41 -20.78 51.23
C PHE A 258 24.03 -21.16 52.68
N LYS A 259 23.76 -22.44 52.92
CA LYS A 259 23.90 -22.98 54.26
C LYS A 259 25.25 -23.73 54.31
N THR A 260 26.21 -23.10 55.02
CA THR A 260 27.46 -23.69 55.44
C THR A 260 27.21 -24.97 56.27
N PRO A 261 27.97 -26.09 56.07
CA PRO A 261 27.86 -27.25 56.91
C PRO A 261 28.37 -26.95 58.32
N PRO A 262 27.81 -27.59 59.36
CA PRO A 262 28.27 -27.40 60.74
C PRO A 262 29.66 -27.95 60.91
N GLU A 263 30.56 -27.16 61.53
CA GLU A 263 31.89 -27.56 61.99
C GLU A 263 31.75 -28.72 63.01
N LYS A 264 32.60 -29.76 62.84
CA LYS A 264 32.86 -30.79 63.81
C LYS A 264 34.09 -30.43 64.63
#